data_6d60c4550617f84049e459d8ba172d8d
#
_entry.id   6d60c4550617f84049e459d8ba172d8d
#
_cell.length_a   1.000
_cell.length_b   1.000
_cell.length_c   1.000
_cell.angle_alpha   90.00
_cell.angle_beta   90.00
_cell.angle_gamma   90.00
#
_symmetry.space_group_name_H-M   'P 1'
#
loop_
_entity.id
_entity.type
_entity.pdbx_description
1 polymer ?
#
loop_
_entity_poly.entity_id
_entity_poly.type
_entity_poly.pdbx_seq_one_letter_code
_entity_poly.pdbx_strand_id
1 'polypeptide(L)'
;MLFRSPDMEKYEIVSDRIAKVVEKDVGPSFVKLKIERSSIDEMYMDLSFAGSYAKAQEICARIKDEIKKKEKLTCSIGVGPNKLVAKIASDFKKPDGLTIVESEKVDDFLSHLPIRKIPGIGPKTEMKLQGMGIVSMENLKSMPLEKLKNEFGKWGLDIYNKIRGIDDSPVQEFYEAKSIGEQETFPKDTLEASYIIDRLDLMCQNVIKRLIEERFESFKTIVITARFTGFTTKTRAHTLKKPADSLVDLKREAIKLLMPFLDKRENPEMKKIRLIGVRVEKLV
;
A
#
# COMPACT_ATOMS: atom_id res chain seq x y z
N MET A 1 -9.72 -25.61 7.70
CA MET A 1 -9.14 -24.29 7.96
C MET A 1 -10.26 -23.38 8.43
N LEU A 2 -10.17 -22.82 9.64
CA LEU A 2 -11.20 -21.91 10.16
C LEU A 2 -10.78 -20.47 9.81
N PHE A 3 -11.58 -19.79 9.00
CA PHE A 3 -11.42 -18.37 8.73
C PHE A 3 -12.12 -17.57 9.82
N ARG A 4 -11.47 -16.54 10.34
CA ARG A 4 -12.07 -15.53 11.21
C ARG A 4 -12.16 -14.23 10.46
N SER A 5 -13.22 -13.45 10.70
CA SER A 5 -13.31 -12.10 10.20
C SER A 5 -12.15 -11.26 10.75
N PRO A 6 -11.51 -10.39 9.94
CA PRO A 6 -10.50 -9.48 10.44
C PRO A 6 -11.13 -8.45 11.40
N ASP A 7 -10.38 -8.10 12.44
CA ASP A 7 -10.75 -7.07 13.42
C ASP A 7 -9.78 -5.89 13.22
N MET A 8 -10.10 -5.03 12.26
CA MET A 8 -9.20 -3.94 11.84
C MET A 8 -8.96 -2.94 12.95
N GLU A 9 -9.97 -2.60 13.74
CA GLU A 9 -9.84 -1.66 14.87
C GLU A 9 -8.84 -2.17 15.91
N LYS A 10 -8.95 -3.45 16.26
CA LYS A 10 -7.97 -4.11 17.14
C LYS A 10 -6.56 -4.11 16.55
N TYR A 11 -6.43 -4.35 15.25
CA TYR A 11 -5.11 -4.39 14.60
C TYR A 11 -4.48 -3.01 14.56
N GLU A 12 -5.24 -1.95 14.34
CA GLU A 12 -4.78 -0.56 14.41
C GLU A 12 -4.28 -0.20 15.81
N ILE A 13 -5.03 -0.55 16.87
CA ILE A 13 -4.64 -0.34 18.26
C ILE A 13 -3.30 -1.05 18.57
N VAL A 14 -3.14 -2.30 18.11
CA VAL A 14 -1.90 -3.05 18.34
C VAL A 14 -0.74 -2.44 17.55
N SER A 15 -0.98 -2.05 16.30
CA SER A 15 0.01 -1.35 15.47
C SER A 15 0.50 -0.06 16.13
N ASP A 16 -0.40 0.73 16.72
CA ASP A 16 -0.05 1.94 17.46
C ASP A 16 0.81 1.65 18.70
N ARG A 17 0.51 0.56 19.42
CA ARG A 17 1.34 0.16 20.56
C ARG A 17 2.72 -0.27 20.14
N ILE A 18 2.84 -1.01 19.02
CA ILE A 18 4.13 -1.41 18.45
C ILE A 18 4.93 -0.17 18.03
N ALA A 19 4.30 0.80 17.35
CA ALA A 19 4.98 2.04 16.97
C ALA A 19 5.52 2.79 18.20
N LYS A 20 4.74 2.89 19.28
CA LYS A 20 5.19 3.48 20.56
C LYS A 20 6.35 2.71 21.22
N VAL A 21 6.39 1.38 21.07
CA VAL A 21 7.55 0.58 21.53
C VAL A 21 8.79 0.97 20.74
N VAL A 22 8.68 1.06 19.41
CA VAL A 22 9.78 1.46 18.53
C VAL A 22 10.27 2.87 18.88
N GLU A 23 9.36 3.84 19.04
CA GLU A 23 9.71 5.23 19.38
C GLU A 23 10.50 5.36 20.67
N LYS A 24 10.13 4.59 21.71
CA LYS A 24 10.73 4.72 23.04
C LYS A 24 12.10 4.05 23.20
N ASP A 25 12.31 2.93 22.50
CA ASP A 25 13.42 2.05 22.80
C ASP A 25 14.60 2.20 21.81
N VAL A 26 14.50 3.12 20.82
CA VAL A 26 15.44 3.16 19.69
C VAL A 26 16.52 4.22 19.78
N GLY A 27 16.26 5.36 20.36
CA GLY A 27 17.21 6.46 20.32
C GLY A 27 17.72 6.95 21.67
N PRO A 28 18.87 7.62 21.72
CA PRO A 28 19.19 8.50 22.82
C PRO A 28 18.07 9.52 22.96
N SER A 29 17.74 9.93 24.19
CA SER A 29 16.63 10.84 24.51
C SER A 29 16.61 12.19 23.76
N PHE A 30 17.67 12.49 23.02
CA PHE A 30 17.87 13.72 22.25
C PHE A 30 17.78 13.53 20.73
N VAL A 31 17.60 12.28 20.23
CA VAL A 31 17.42 12.01 18.79
C VAL A 31 15.96 11.70 18.52
N LYS A 32 15.30 12.57 17.78
CA LYS A 32 13.95 12.29 17.28
C LYS A 32 14.05 11.25 16.17
N LEU A 33 13.60 10.04 16.44
CA LEU A 33 13.52 8.97 15.45
C LEU A 33 12.47 9.30 14.41
N LYS A 34 12.85 9.29 13.13
CA LYS A 34 11.88 9.36 12.03
C LYS A 34 11.32 7.98 11.76
N ILE A 35 10.01 7.86 11.87
CA ILE A 35 9.26 6.63 11.58
C ILE A 35 8.22 6.91 10.51
N GLU A 36 8.28 6.14 9.44
CA GLU A 36 7.30 6.12 8.37
C GLU A 36 6.42 4.89 8.50
N ARG A 37 5.13 5.07 8.70
CA ARG A 37 4.14 3.99 8.74
C ARG A 37 3.63 3.74 7.32
N SER A 38 4.12 2.68 6.66
CA SER A 38 3.73 2.33 5.30
C SER A 38 2.38 1.61 5.23
N SER A 39 2.05 0.86 6.28
CA SER A 39 0.79 0.14 6.42
C SER A 39 0.50 -0.14 7.90
N ILE A 40 -0.57 -0.88 8.18
CA ILE A 40 -0.93 -1.29 9.54
C ILE A 40 0.12 -2.22 10.19
N ASP A 41 0.94 -2.90 9.39
CA ASP A 41 1.90 -3.92 9.83
C ASP A 41 3.34 -3.68 9.36
N GLU A 42 3.58 -2.58 8.65
CA GLU A 42 4.91 -2.23 8.12
C GLU A 42 5.28 -0.79 8.44
N MET A 43 6.52 -0.59 8.89
CA MET A 43 7.09 0.73 9.13
C MET A 43 8.57 0.78 8.76
N TYR A 44 9.04 1.95 8.38
CA TYR A 44 10.46 2.25 8.21
C TYR A 44 10.96 3.15 9.32
N MET A 45 12.23 2.97 9.68
CA MET A 45 12.94 3.78 10.67
C MET A 45 14.23 4.29 10.07
N ASP A 46 14.54 5.56 10.30
CA ASP A 46 15.86 6.10 9.96
C ASP A 46 16.83 5.84 11.13
N LEU A 47 17.75 4.92 10.92
CA LEU A 47 18.78 4.55 11.87
C LEU A 47 20.17 5.15 11.53
N SER A 48 20.26 6.16 10.68
CA SER A 48 21.53 6.80 10.26
C SER A 48 22.34 7.31 11.44
N PHE A 49 21.69 7.70 12.54
CA PHE A 49 22.34 8.14 13.78
C PHE A 49 23.15 7.04 14.47
N ALA A 50 22.91 5.77 14.18
CA ALA A 50 23.66 4.66 14.77
C ALA A 50 25.14 4.63 14.33
N GLY A 51 25.46 5.23 13.17
CA GLY A 51 26.80 5.38 12.66
C GLY A 51 27.47 4.08 12.15
N SER A 52 26.85 2.91 12.41
CA SER A 52 27.33 1.62 11.87
C SER A 52 26.22 0.59 11.79
N TYR A 53 26.33 -0.37 10.85
CA TYR A 53 25.41 -1.49 10.73
C TYR A 53 25.39 -2.39 11.97
N ALA A 54 26.51 -2.56 12.65
CA ALA A 54 26.58 -3.33 13.90
C ALA A 54 25.70 -2.71 15.00
N LYS A 55 25.79 -1.39 15.22
CA LYS A 55 24.93 -0.70 16.18
C LYS A 55 23.47 -0.70 15.75
N ALA A 56 23.18 -0.54 14.45
CA ALA A 56 21.81 -0.67 13.93
C ALA A 56 21.25 -2.08 14.20
N GLN A 57 22.05 -3.12 14.05
CA GLN A 57 21.68 -4.50 14.37
C GLN A 57 21.32 -4.66 15.85
N GLU A 58 22.13 -4.12 16.77
CA GLU A 58 21.86 -4.17 18.21
C GLU A 58 20.54 -3.47 18.56
N ILE A 59 20.28 -2.30 17.98
CA ILE A 59 19.03 -1.56 18.16
C ILE A 59 17.85 -2.41 17.66
N CYS A 60 17.95 -2.97 16.45
CA CYS A 60 16.89 -3.80 15.88
C CYS A 60 16.63 -5.08 16.68
N ALA A 61 17.67 -5.73 17.21
CA ALA A 61 17.50 -6.91 18.07
C ALA A 61 16.73 -6.53 19.34
N ARG A 62 17.08 -5.42 19.99
CA ARG A 62 16.36 -4.92 21.18
C ARG A 62 14.89 -4.59 20.87
N ILE A 63 14.61 -3.95 19.74
CA ILE A 63 13.23 -3.67 19.30
C ILE A 63 12.42 -4.97 19.18
N LYS A 64 12.97 -5.99 18.52
CA LYS A 64 12.33 -7.31 18.37
C LYS A 64 11.99 -7.91 19.74
N ASP A 65 12.94 -7.89 20.68
CA ASP A 65 12.74 -8.42 22.02
C ASP A 65 11.67 -7.66 22.79
N GLU A 66 11.64 -6.33 22.72
CA GLU A 66 10.63 -5.51 23.38
C GLU A 66 9.22 -5.70 22.78
N ILE A 67 9.09 -5.80 21.46
CA ILE A 67 7.80 -6.11 20.81
C ILE A 67 7.33 -7.50 21.26
N LYS A 68 8.20 -8.50 21.26
CA LYS A 68 7.89 -9.86 21.69
C LYS A 68 7.48 -9.91 23.16
N LYS A 69 8.16 -9.15 24.01
CA LYS A 69 7.88 -9.07 25.45
C LYS A 69 6.56 -8.36 25.73
N LYS A 70 6.28 -7.21 25.09
CA LYS A 70 5.11 -6.36 25.37
C LYS A 70 3.84 -6.82 24.65
N GLU A 71 3.96 -7.17 23.36
CA GLU A 71 2.80 -7.48 22.52
C GLU A 71 2.62 -8.97 22.24
N LYS A 72 3.59 -9.83 22.64
CA LYS A 72 3.60 -11.28 22.35
C LYS A 72 3.55 -11.61 20.85
N LEU A 73 4.02 -10.68 20.04
CA LEU A 73 4.15 -10.82 18.59
C LEU A 73 5.62 -10.89 18.18
N THR A 74 5.89 -11.54 17.06
CA THR A 74 7.21 -11.52 16.41
C THR A 74 7.19 -10.54 15.25
N CYS A 75 8.33 -9.91 14.96
CA CYS A 75 8.51 -9.11 13.76
C CYS A 75 9.80 -9.50 13.03
N SER A 76 9.82 -9.28 11.72
CA SER A 76 11.04 -9.42 10.92
C SER A 76 11.55 -8.03 10.56
N ILE A 77 12.84 -7.79 10.77
CA ILE A 77 13.48 -6.51 10.49
C ILE A 77 14.57 -6.68 9.43
N GLY A 78 14.55 -5.82 8.42
CA GLY A 78 15.62 -5.65 7.46
C GLY A 78 16.32 -4.33 7.67
N VAL A 79 17.66 -4.33 7.65
CA VAL A 79 18.50 -3.14 7.68
C VAL A 79 19.24 -3.03 6.35
N GLY A 80 19.25 -1.85 5.76
CA GLY A 80 19.92 -1.59 4.49
C GLY A 80 20.21 -0.10 4.31
N PRO A 81 20.93 0.28 3.26
CA PRO A 81 21.30 1.67 3.01
C PRO A 81 20.10 2.56 2.61
N ASN A 82 18.98 1.96 2.24
CA ASN A 82 17.74 2.65 1.85
C ASN A 82 16.50 1.79 2.12
N LYS A 83 15.31 2.37 1.94
CA LYS A 83 14.03 1.71 2.21
C LYS A 83 13.80 0.47 1.36
N LEU A 84 14.17 0.50 0.10
CA LEU A 84 14.04 -0.63 -0.82
C LEU A 84 14.81 -1.86 -0.33
N VAL A 85 16.10 -1.68 -0.02
CA VAL A 85 16.95 -2.78 0.44
C VAL A 85 16.49 -3.29 1.80
N ALA A 86 16.13 -2.38 2.72
CA ALA A 86 15.60 -2.75 4.04
C ALA A 86 14.30 -3.57 3.91
N LYS A 87 13.37 -3.18 3.02
CA LYS A 87 12.13 -3.92 2.76
C LYS A 87 12.41 -5.33 2.24
N ILE A 88 13.28 -5.47 1.25
CA ILE A 88 13.63 -6.78 0.70
C ILE A 88 14.32 -7.65 1.77
N ALA A 89 15.22 -7.05 2.54
CA ALA A 89 15.93 -7.74 3.62
C ALA A 89 14.98 -8.22 4.73
N SER A 90 13.92 -7.45 5.06
CA SER A 90 12.92 -7.86 6.05
C SER A 90 12.15 -9.12 5.67
N ASP A 91 11.98 -9.37 4.36
CA ASP A 91 11.29 -10.54 3.83
C ASP A 91 12.20 -11.77 3.63
N PHE A 92 13.53 -11.61 3.78
CA PHE A 92 14.51 -12.65 3.45
C PHE A 92 14.53 -13.81 4.46
N LYS A 93 14.42 -13.50 5.76
CA LYS A 93 14.43 -14.50 6.84
C LYS A 93 13.13 -14.53 7.65
N LYS A 94 11.96 -14.34 7.01
CA LYS A 94 10.67 -14.51 7.69
C LYS A 94 10.40 -15.97 8.07
N PRO A 95 9.75 -16.26 9.21
CA PRO A 95 9.33 -15.34 10.27
C PRO A 95 10.43 -14.99 11.27
N ASP A 96 10.22 -13.95 12.08
CA ASP A 96 11.07 -13.53 13.20
C ASP A 96 12.55 -13.30 12.83
N GLY A 97 12.81 -12.87 11.59
CA GLY A 97 14.16 -12.64 11.07
C GLY A 97 14.74 -11.29 11.44
N LEU A 98 16.08 -11.21 11.38
CA LEU A 98 16.85 -9.98 11.34
C LEU A 98 17.91 -10.13 10.24
N THR A 99 17.83 -9.29 9.23
CA THR A 99 18.73 -9.34 8.06
C THR A 99 19.38 -7.99 7.85
N ILE A 100 20.73 -7.98 7.82
CA ILE A 100 21.52 -6.79 7.58
C ILE A 100 22.15 -6.89 6.19
N VAL A 101 21.97 -5.86 5.39
CA VAL A 101 22.58 -5.72 4.05
C VAL A 101 23.37 -4.42 4.02
N GLU A 102 24.68 -4.54 4.15
CA GLU A 102 25.61 -3.41 4.06
C GLU A 102 25.69 -2.87 2.63
N SER A 103 26.06 -1.60 2.47
CA SER A 103 26.06 -0.92 1.17
C SER A 103 26.84 -1.67 0.09
N GLU A 104 28.01 -2.21 0.46
CA GLU A 104 28.90 -2.93 -0.45
C GLU A 104 28.35 -4.30 -0.86
N LYS A 105 27.38 -4.83 -0.12
CA LYS A 105 26.78 -6.15 -0.35
C LYS A 105 25.45 -6.09 -1.11
N VAL A 106 24.92 -4.89 -1.41
CA VAL A 106 23.61 -4.71 -2.02
C VAL A 106 23.51 -5.41 -3.37
N ASP A 107 24.51 -5.22 -4.22
CA ASP A 107 24.49 -5.80 -5.58
C ASP A 107 24.52 -7.33 -5.55
N ASP A 108 25.39 -7.90 -4.73
CA ASP A 108 25.46 -9.35 -4.51
C ASP A 108 24.15 -9.90 -3.92
N PHE A 109 23.63 -9.26 -2.88
CA PHE A 109 22.36 -9.64 -2.23
C PHE A 109 21.21 -9.67 -3.22
N LEU A 110 21.03 -8.62 -4.04
CA LEU A 110 19.94 -8.53 -5.01
C LEU A 110 20.11 -9.52 -6.18
N SER A 111 21.32 -9.80 -6.60
CA SER A 111 21.61 -10.67 -7.77
C SER A 111 21.13 -12.10 -7.58
N HIS A 112 21.10 -12.59 -6.35
CA HIS A 112 20.67 -13.95 -5.99
C HIS A 112 19.15 -14.07 -5.76
N LEU A 113 18.39 -12.96 -5.84
CA LEU A 113 16.96 -12.99 -5.57
C LEU A 113 16.12 -13.29 -6.83
N PRO A 114 14.99 -13.99 -6.68
CA PRO A 114 13.98 -14.04 -7.73
C PRO A 114 13.47 -12.62 -8.06
N ILE A 115 13.22 -12.35 -9.35
CA ILE A 115 12.75 -11.02 -9.84
C ILE A 115 11.51 -10.54 -9.07
N ARG A 116 10.60 -11.43 -8.69
CA ARG A 116 9.40 -11.13 -7.91
C ARG A 116 9.65 -10.58 -6.50
N LYS A 117 10.86 -10.70 -5.99
CA LYS A 117 11.22 -10.13 -4.68
C LYS A 117 11.43 -8.61 -4.74
N ILE A 118 11.54 -8.06 -5.93
CA ILE A 118 11.64 -6.60 -6.12
C ILE A 118 10.24 -5.97 -5.92
N PRO A 119 10.07 -5.05 -4.97
CA PRO A 119 8.80 -4.37 -4.73
C PRO A 119 8.25 -3.71 -5.99
N GLY A 120 6.98 -4.05 -6.31
CA GLY A 120 6.30 -3.60 -7.52
C GLY A 120 6.39 -4.56 -8.71
N ILE A 121 7.22 -5.61 -8.67
CA ILE A 121 7.18 -6.68 -9.67
C ILE A 121 6.21 -7.76 -9.19
N GLY A 122 4.94 -7.61 -9.62
CA GLY A 122 3.89 -8.59 -9.38
C GLY A 122 3.84 -9.66 -10.49
N PRO A 123 2.89 -10.63 -10.39
CA PRO A 123 2.76 -11.73 -11.36
C PRO A 123 2.63 -11.25 -12.81
N LYS A 124 1.86 -10.18 -13.07
CA LYS A 124 1.68 -9.64 -14.43
C LYS A 124 2.98 -9.07 -15.02
N THR A 125 3.75 -8.34 -14.21
CA THR A 125 5.05 -7.79 -14.64
C THR A 125 6.05 -8.90 -14.87
N GLU A 126 6.10 -9.89 -13.98
CA GLU A 126 6.95 -11.07 -14.13
C GLU A 126 6.64 -11.85 -15.42
N MET A 127 5.35 -12.14 -15.68
CA MET A 127 4.95 -12.80 -16.92
C MET A 127 5.37 -12.01 -18.17
N LYS A 128 5.23 -10.68 -18.13
CA LYS A 128 5.69 -9.82 -19.24
C LYS A 128 7.21 -9.90 -19.42
N LEU A 129 7.97 -9.86 -18.34
CA LEU A 129 9.43 -10.02 -18.38
C LEU A 129 9.84 -11.39 -18.94
N GLN A 130 9.18 -12.47 -18.49
CA GLN A 130 9.40 -13.83 -19.01
C GLN A 130 9.11 -13.92 -20.51
N GLY A 131 8.03 -13.28 -21.00
CA GLY A 131 7.72 -13.19 -22.42
C GLY A 131 8.79 -12.44 -23.25
N MET A 132 9.63 -11.62 -22.60
CA MET A 132 10.78 -10.94 -23.18
C MET A 132 12.10 -11.74 -23.04
N GLY A 133 12.04 -12.98 -22.50
CA GLY A 133 13.21 -13.83 -22.24
C GLY A 133 13.98 -13.46 -20.96
N ILE A 134 13.39 -12.63 -20.07
CA ILE A 134 14.02 -12.19 -18.83
C ILE A 134 13.52 -13.06 -17.69
N VAL A 135 14.33 -14.00 -17.24
CA VAL A 135 13.98 -14.99 -16.21
C VAL A 135 14.83 -14.89 -14.95
N SER A 136 15.91 -14.10 -14.98
CA SER A 136 16.81 -13.91 -13.83
C SER A 136 17.09 -12.43 -13.58
N MET A 137 17.59 -12.13 -12.37
CA MET A 137 18.03 -10.78 -12.00
C MET A 137 19.16 -10.29 -12.91
N GLU A 138 20.08 -11.18 -13.27
CA GLU A 138 21.18 -10.88 -14.19
C GLU A 138 20.67 -10.46 -15.58
N ASN A 139 19.72 -11.23 -16.15
CA ASN A 139 19.08 -10.87 -17.41
C ASN A 139 18.38 -9.51 -17.32
N LEU A 140 17.72 -9.23 -16.20
CA LEU A 140 17.02 -7.96 -16.00
C LEU A 140 18.01 -6.78 -15.84
N LYS A 141 19.11 -6.97 -15.10
CA LYS A 141 20.17 -5.97 -14.96
C LYS A 141 20.87 -5.64 -16.28
N SER A 142 21.01 -6.61 -17.18
CA SER A 142 21.62 -6.41 -18.51
C SER A 142 20.73 -5.61 -19.48
N MET A 143 19.44 -5.43 -19.14
CA MET A 143 18.53 -4.68 -20.00
C MET A 143 18.86 -3.19 -20.02
N PRO A 144 18.98 -2.58 -21.23
CA PRO A 144 19.11 -1.13 -21.35
C PRO A 144 17.91 -0.39 -20.77
N LEU A 145 18.16 0.75 -20.12
CA LEU A 145 17.11 1.60 -19.54
C LEU A 145 16.03 1.96 -20.56
N GLU A 146 16.43 2.32 -21.78
CA GLU A 146 15.49 2.72 -22.83
C GLU A 146 14.55 1.58 -23.23
N LYS A 147 15.01 0.34 -23.24
CA LYS A 147 14.14 -0.81 -23.48
C LYS A 147 13.14 -1.02 -22.37
N LEU A 148 13.55 -0.86 -21.09
CA LEU A 148 12.63 -0.91 -19.95
C LEU A 148 11.61 0.23 -19.99
N LYS A 149 12.02 1.45 -20.36
CA LYS A 149 11.10 2.59 -20.51
C LYS A 149 10.08 2.37 -21.63
N ASN A 150 10.51 1.83 -22.77
CA ASN A 150 9.61 1.53 -23.89
C ASN A 150 8.55 0.49 -23.52
N GLU A 151 8.93 -0.52 -22.73
CA GLU A 151 8.03 -1.61 -22.35
C GLU A 151 7.13 -1.28 -21.16
N PHE A 152 7.62 -0.50 -20.21
CA PHE A 152 6.94 -0.26 -18.93
C PHE A 152 6.65 1.23 -18.66
N GLY A 153 6.97 2.14 -19.57
CA GLY A 153 6.80 3.58 -19.38
C GLY A 153 7.63 4.11 -18.21
N LYS A 154 7.04 4.99 -17.41
CA LYS A 154 7.68 5.54 -16.18
C LYS A 154 8.12 4.44 -15.22
N TRP A 155 7.38 3.36 -15.19
CA TRP A 155 7.68 2.20 -14.34
C TRP A 155 8.99 1.49 -14.74
N GLY A 156 9.40 1.58 -16.01
CA GLY A 156 10.67 1.03 -16.49
C GLY A 156 11.89 1.65 -15.82
N LEU A 157 11.87 2.96 -15.55
CA LEU A 157 12.91 3.64 -14.77
C LEU A 157 12.94 3.16 -13.32
N ASP A 158 11.76 3.00 -12.72
CA ASP A 158 11.65 2.51 -11.34
C ASP A 158 12.19 1.07 -11.22
N ILE A 159 11.85 0.17 -12.14
CA ILE A 159 12.43 -1.17 -12.21
C ILE A 159 13.96 -1.09 -12.34
N TYR A 160 14.45 -0.27 -13.27
CA TYR A 160 15.89 -0.13 -13.54
C TYR A 160 16.69 0.28 -12.28
N ASN A 161 16.16 1.22 -11.51
CA ASN A 161 16.77 1.68 -10.27
C ASN A 161 16.67 0.60 -9.18
N LYS A 162 15.50 0.01 -8.98
CA LYS A 162 15.25 -0.97 -7.92
C LYS A 162 16.11 -2.22 -8.02
N ILE A 163 16.31 -2.74 -9.23
CA ILE A 163 17.17 -3.93 -9.42
C ILE A 163 18.66 -3.64 -9.16
N ARG A 164 19.04 -2.36 -9.07
CA ARG A 164 20.38 -1.89 -8.71
C ARG A 164 20.49 -1.43 -7.26
N GLY A 165 19.40 -1.60 -6.49
CA GLY A 165 19.35 -1.19 -5.09
C GLY A 165 19.27 0.32 -4.89
N ILE A 166 18.89 1.09 -5.91
CA ILE A 166 18.81 2.55 -5.88
C ILE A 166 17.40 2.96 -5.44
N ASP A 167 17.32 3.67 -4.33
CA ASP A 167 16.11 4.28 -3.79
C ASP A 167 16.50 5.49 -2.93
N ASP A 168 16.24 6.68 -3.42
CA ASP A 168 16.59 7.95 -2.75
C ASP A 168 15.41 8.50 -1.93
N SER A 169 14.33 7.72 -1.79
CA SER A 169 13.15 8.16 -1.04
C SER A 169 13.46 8.25 0.46
N PRO A 170 13.27 9.43 1.09
CA PRO A 170 13.54 9.59 2.52
C PRO A 170 12.49 8.84 3.36
N VAL A 171 12.82 8.56 4.62
CA VAL A 171 11.83 8.17 5.63
C VAL A 171 10.99 9.39 5.99
N GLN A 172 9.67 9.32 5.76
CA GLN A 172 8.72 10.42 5.95
C GLN A 172 7.72 10.08 7.06
N GLU A 173 7.66 10.93 8.09
CA GLU A 173 6.74 10.75 9.22
C GLU A 173 5.28 10.97 8.85
N PHE A 174 5.02 11.71 7.79
CA PHE A 174 3.67 12.11 7.38
C PHE A 174 3.51 12.09 5.86
N TYR A 175 2.42 11.52 5.41
CA TYR A 175 1.94 11.59 4.03
C TYR A 175 0.58 12.25 3.98
N GLU A 176 0.46 13.28 3.18
CA GLU A 176 -0.84 13.85 2.87
C GLU A 176 -1.63 12.89 1.99
N ALA A 177 -2.85 12.55 2.42
CA ALA A 177 -3.72 11.68 1.65
C ALA A 177 -4.13 12.37 0.33
N LYS A 178 -3.96 11.67 -0.77
CA LYS A 178 -4.38 12.16 -2.10
C LYS A 178 -5.82 11.80 -2.44
N SER A 179 -6.37 10.83 -1.72
CA SER A 179 -7.75 10.35 -1.89
C SER A 179 -8.22 9.65 -0.63
N ILE A 180 -9.52 9.73 -0.36
CA ILE A 180 -10.19 8.99 0.70
C ILE A 180 -11.29 8.15 0.07
N GLY A 181 -11.36 6.88 0.40
CA GLY A 181 -12.37 5.99 -0.18
C GLY A 181 -12.61 4.73 0.63
N GLU A 182 -13.72 4.09 0.32
CA GLU A 182 -14.15 2.83 0.92
C GLU A 182 -14.66 1.88 -0.16
N GLN A 183 -14.45 0.59 0.03
CA GLN A 183 -14.95 -0.46 -0.85
C GLN A 183 -15.50 -1.60 -0.01
N GLU A 184 -16.59 -2.19 -0.47
CA GLU A 184 -17.20 -3.35 0.18
C GLU A 184 -17.47 -4.47 -0.83
N THR A 185 -17.01 -5.67 -0.48
CA THR A 185 -17.39 -6.89 -1.17
C THR A 185 -18.64 -7.45 -0.51
N PHE A 186 -19.73 -7.59 -1.27
CA PHE A 186 -20.99 -8.10 -0.76
C PHE A 186 -20.89 -9.59 -0.37
N PRO A 187 -21.62 -10.02 0.66
CA PRO A 187 -21.70 -11.44 1.02
C PRO A 187 -22.25 -12.31 -0.11
N LYS A 188 -23.15 -11.74 -0.95
CA LYS A 188 -23.73 -12.37 -2.12
C LYS A 188 -23.83 -11.37 -3.26
N ASP A 189 -23.37 -11.78 -4.44
CA ASP A 189 -23.46 -10.96 -5.66
C ASP A 189 -24.92 -10.62 -5.97
N THR A 190 -25.26 -9.34 -6.21
CA THR A 190 -26.63 -8.86 -6.36
C THR A 190 -26.78 -7.80 -7.45
N LEU A 191 -28.01 -7.60 -7.96
CA LEU A 191 -28.46 -6.44 -8.74
C LEU A 191 -29.58 -5.68 -8.02
N GLU A 192 -29.87 -6.02 -6.77
CA GLU A 192 -30.89 -5.33 -5.99
C GLU A 192 -30.46 -3.89 -5.72
N ALA A 193 -31.09 -2.96 -6.45
CA ALA A 193 -30.68 -1.56 -6.46
C ALA A 193 -30.83 -0.90 -5.08
N SER A 194 -31.90 -1.21 -4.32
CA SER A 194 -32.11 -0.69 -2.97
C SER A 194 -30.95 -1.07 -2.05
N TYR A 195 -30.61 -2.35 -1.99
CA TYR A 195 -29.49 -2.84 -1.18
C TYR A 195 -28.17 -2.15 -1.56
N ILE A 196 -27.86 -2.06 -2.86
CA ILE A 196 -26.61 -1.47 -3.35
C ILE A 196 -26.53 0.02 -3.01
N ILE A 197 -27.67 0.76 -3.13
CA ILE A 197 -27.74 2.19 -2.80
C ILE A 197 -27.59 2.41 -1.29
N ASP A 198 -28.22 1.56 -0.45
CA ASP A 198 -28.08 1.65 1.00
C ASP A 198 -26.62 1.44 1.44
N ARG A 199 -25.93 0.46 0.82
CA ARG A 199 -24.49 0.26 1.09
C ARG A 199 -23.63 1.42 0.63
N LEU A 200 -23.91 1.98 -0.56
CA LEU A 200 -23.23 3.18 -1.04
C LEU A 200 -23.44 4.36 -0.10
N ASP A 201 -24.64 4.51 0.45
CA ASP A 201 -24.96 5.58 1.39
C ASP A 201 -24.11 5.52 2.65
N LEU A 202 -23.96 4.34 3.26
CA LEU A 202 -23.11 4.13 4.41
C LEU A 202 -21.64 4.43 4.10
N MET A 203 -21.13 3.99 2.93
CA MET A 203 -19.76 4.31 2.51
C MET A 203 -19.56 5.81 2.31
N CYS A 204 -20.54 6.52 1.74
CA CYS A 204 -20.45 7.98 1.61
C CYS A 204 -20.37 8.68 2.99
N GLN A 205 -21.12 8.21 3.99
CA GLN A 205 -21.05 8.73 5.36
C GLN A 205 -19.65 8.52 5.94
N ASN A 206 -19.08 7.32 5.79
CA ASN A 206 -17.74 6.99 6.29
C ASN A 206 -16.65 7.82 5.58
N VAL A 207 -16.78 8.03 4.27
CA VAL A 207 -15.85 8.86 3.50
C VAL A 207 -15.87 10.32 3.98
N ILE A 208 -17.06 10.91 4.22
CA ILE A 208 -17.17 12.27 4.76
C ILE A 208 -16.62 12.36 6.18
N LYS A 209 -16.92 11.36 7.04
CA LYS A 209 -16.37 11.30 8.39
C LYS A 209 -14.83 11.32 8.35
N ARG A 210 -14.22 10.47 7.53
CA ARG A 210 -12.76 10.41 7.36
C ARG A 210 -12.18 11.68 6.75
N LEU A 211 -12.88 12.33 5.82
CA LEU A 211 -12.48 13.62 5.25
C LEU A 211 -12.26 14.66 6.37
N ILE A 212 -13.21 14.75 7.30
CA ILE A 212 -13.16 15.65 8.46
C ILE A 212 -12.04 15.25 9.44
N GLU A 213 -11.92 13.96 9.76
CA GLU A 213 -10.90 13.43 10.67
C GLU A 213 -9.48 13.69 10.16
N GLU A 214 -9.26 13.56 8.85
CA GLU A 214 -7.99 13.83 8.18
C GLU A 214 -7.78 15.33 7.88
N ARG A 215 -8.70 16.21 8.32
CA ARG A 215 -8.66 17.69 8.24
C ARG A 215 -8.67 18.24 6.81
N PHE A 216 -9.32 17.57 5.89
CA PHE A 216 -9.62 18.12 4.59
C PHE A 216 -10.96 18.85 4.62
N GLU A 217 -11.01 20.02 3.96
CA GLU A 217 -12.21 20.86 3.89
C GLU A 217 -13.15 20.44 2.77
N SER A 218 -12.62 19.89 1.67
CA SER A 218 -13.42 19.57 0.49
C SER A 218 -12.74 18.56 -0.43
N PHE A 219 -13.48 18.12 -1.45
CA PHE A 219 -12.99 17.26 -2.53
C PHE A 219 -13.52 17.76 -3.88
N LYS A 220 -12.89 17.36 -4.97
CA LYS A 220 -13.30 17.79 -6.31
C LYS A 220 -13.66 16.65 -7.26
N THR A 221 -13.14 15.45 -7.05
CA THR A 221 -13.41 14.30 -7.92
C THR A 221 -14.05 13.18 -7.12
N ILE A 222 -15.15 12.62 -7.64
CA ILE A 222 -15.82 11.45 -7.10
C ILE A 222 -15.58 10.29 -8.06
N VAL A 223 -15.24 9.12 -7.51
CA VAL A 223 -14.96 7.91 -8.25
C VAL A 223 -15.82 6.78 -7.69
N ILE A 224 -16.58 6.11 -8.56
CA ILE A 224 -17.32 4.90 -8.23
C ILE A 224 -16.67 3.72 -8.93
N THR A 225 -16.43 2.66 -8.18
CA THR A 225 -15.93 1.38 -8.66
C THR A 225 -17.04 0.32 -8.50
N ALA A 226 -17.29 -0.46 -9.55
CA ALA A 226 -18.13 -1.64 -9.48
C ALA A 226 -17.35 -2.85 -10.00
N ARG A 227 -17.34 -3.94 -9.22
CA ARG A 227 -16.82 -5.23 -9.66
C ARG A 227 -17.96 -6.20 -9.80
N PHE A 228 -18.04 -6.82 -10.96
CA PHE A 228 -19.08 -7.78 -11.32
C PHE A 228 -18.67 -9.22 -11.04
N THR A 229 -19.65 -10.11 -11.03
CA THR A 229 -19.41 -11.57 -11.11
C THR A 229 -18.43 -11.86 -12.24
N GLY A 230 -17.43 -12.73 -12.00
CA GLY A 230 -16.32 -12.97 -12.92
C GLY A 230 -15.15 -11.99 -12.79
N PHE A 231 -15.16 -11.14 -11.72
CA PHE A 231 -14.07 -10.23 -11.34
C PHE A 231 -13.77 -9.11 -12.36
N THR A 232 -14.66 -8.85 -13.32
CA THR A 232 -14.54 -7.66 -14.16
C THR A 232 -14.82 -6.42 -13.34
N THR A 233 -13.86 -5.48 -13.30
CA THR A 233 -14.00 -4.22 -12.56
C THR A 233 -14.14 -3.06 -13.53
N LYS A 234 -15.11 -2.20 -13.31
CA LYS A 234 -15.29 -0.94 -14.02
C LYS A 234 -15.30 0.23 -13.03
N THR A 235 -14.85 1.37 -13.50
CA THR A 235 -14.76 2.59 -12.71
C THR A 235 -15.31 3.77 -13.50
N ARG A 236 -16.08 4.63 -12.83
CA ARG A 236 -16.56 5.91 -13.37
C ARG A 236 -16.12 7.03 -12.44
N ALA A 237 -15.68 8.14 -13.01
CA ALA A 237 -15.27 9.31 -12.27
C ALA A 237 -15.94 10.58 -12.80
N HIS A 238 -16.20 11.52 -11.90
CA HIS A 238 -16.67 12.87 -12.25
C HIS A 238 -15.89 13.90 -11.43
N THR A 239 -15.30 14.86 -12.13
CA THR A 239 -14.65 16.00 -11.49
C THR A 239 -15.61 17.19 -11.51
N LEU A 240 -15.95 17.68 -10.33
CA LEU A 240 -16.87 18.80 -10.13
C LEU A 240 -16.23 20.12 -10.62
N LYS A 241 -17.06 21.04 -11.08
CA LYS A 241 -16.61 22.41 -11.44
C LYS A 241 -16.13 23.18 -10.21
N LYS A 242 -16.81 23.03 -9.07
CA LYS A 242 -16.46 23.58 -7.76
C LYS A 242 -16.25 22.44 -6.77
N PRO A 243 -15.33 22.59 -5.80
CA PRO A 243 -15.20 21.64 -4.71
C PRO A 243 -16.52 21.44 -3.96
N ALA A 244 -16.74 20.26 -3.40
CA ALA A 244 -17.86 19.93 -2.54
C ALA A 244 -17.34 19.40 -1.20
N ASP A 245 -18.10 19.60 -0.14
CA ASP A 245 -17.79 19.23 1.25
C ASP A 245 -18.92 18.44 1.91
N SER A 246 -20.07 18.37 1.26
CA SER A 246 -21.30 17.85 1.88
C SER A 246 -21.55 16.36 1.52
N LEU A 247 -22.12 15.65 2.49
CA LEU A 247 -22.62 14.30 2.28
C LEU A 247 -23.69 14.25 1.17
N VAL A 248 -24.53 15.30 1.07
CA VAL A 248 -25.63 15.38 0.08
C VAL A 248 -25.05 15.44 -1.33
N ASP A 249 -24.02 16.24 -1.55
CA ASP A 249 -23.38 16.37 -2.86
C ASP A 249 -22.66 15.09 -3.24
N LEU A 250 -21.91 14.46 -2.28
CA LEU A 250 -21.25 13.20 -2.51
C LEU A 250 -22.25 12.09 -2.90
N LYS A 251 -23.34 11.92 -2.13
CA LYS A 251 -24.38 10.92 -2.41
C LYS A 251 -25.02 11.14 -3.78
N ARG A 252 -25.42 12.36 -4.08
CA ARG A 252 -26.05 12.71 -5.37
C ARG A 252 -25.18 12.32 -6.56
N GLU A 253 -23.92 12.71 -6.52
CA GLU A 253 -22.98 12.41 -7.61
C GLU A 253 -22.58 10.93 -7.65
N ALA A 254 -22.41 10.30 -6.50
CA ALA A 254 -22.10 8.87 -6.39
C ALA A 254 -23.22 8.02 -7.00
N ILE A 255 -24.48 8.33 -6.70
CA ILE A 255 -25.65 7.63 -7.28
C ILE A 255 -25.68 7.82 -8.79
N LYS A 256 -25.46 9.03 -9.32
CA LYS A 256 -25.43 9.27 -10.78
C LYS A 256 -24.36 8.42 -11.47
N LEU A 257 -23.19 8.25 -10.82
CA LEU A 257 -22.10 7.44 -11.37
C LEU A 257 -22.35 5.94 -11.22
N LEU A 258 -23.09 5.50 -10.19
CA LEU A 258 -23.46 4.11 -9.95
C LEU A 258 -24.53 3.62 -10.91
N MET A 259 -25.57 4.42 -11.19
CA MET A 259 -26.74 4.00 -11.96
C MET A 259 -26.45 3.27 -13.28
N PRO A 260 -25.46 3.73 -14.10
CA PRO A 260 -25.12 3.01 -15.33
C PRO A 260 -24.61 1.57 -15.14
N PHE A 261 -24.12 1.23 -13.96
CA PHE A 261 -23.69 -0.14 -13.65
C PHE A 261 -24.87 -1.06 -13.27
N LEU A 262 -26.00 -0.47 -12.85
CA LEU A 262 -27.21 -1.18 -12.49
C LEU A 262 -28.12 -1.44 -13.70
N ASP A 263 -27.80 -0.87 -14.85
CA ASP A 263 -28.55 -1.05 -16.11
C ASP A 263 -27.62 -1.42 -17.29
N LYS A 264 -28.20 -1.54 -18.49
CA LYS A 264 -27.46 -1.99 -19.67
C LYS A 264 -26.41 -1.01 -20.22
N ARG A 265 -26.37 0.24 -19.75
CA ARG A 265 -25.41 1.27 -20.23
C ARG A 265 -23.96 0.87 -19.98
N GLU A 266 -23.64 0.35 -18.80
CA GLU A 266 -22.29 -0.12 -18.45
C GLU A 266 -22.25 -1.61 -18.08
N ASN A 267 -23.43 -2.25 -17.97
CA ASN A 267 -23.60 -3.66 -17.64
C ASN A 267 -24.58 -4.34 -18.64
N PRO A 268 -24.20 -4.43 -19.93
CA PRO A 268 -25.11 -4.93 -20.97
C PRO A 268 -25.58 -6.37 -20.73
N GLU A 269 -24.75 -7.19 -20.09
CA GLU A 269 -25.09 -8.57 -19.75
C GLU A 269 -25.85 -8.71 -18.42
N MET A 270 -26.15 -7.60 -17.75
CA MET A 270 -26.82 -7.58 -16.42
C MET A 270 -26.15 -8.50 -15.40
N LYS A 271 -24.80 -8.50 -15.40
CA LYS A 271 -24.02 -9.25 -14.41
C LYS A 271 -24.24 -8.71 -13.01
N LYS A 272 -24.40 -9.59 -12.04
CA LYS A 272 -24.51 -9.21 -10.63
C LYS A 272 -23.26 -8.48 -10.17
N ILE A 273 -23.46 -7.48 -9.31
CA ILE A 273 -22.37 -6.73 -8.68
C ILE A 273 -21.92 -7.49 -7.45
N ARG A 274 -20.60 -7.67 -7.37
CA ARG A 274 -19.88 -8.33 -6.27
C ARG A 274 -19.30 -7.35 -5.27
N LEU A 275 -18.87 -6.17 -5.74
CA LEU A 275 -18.25 -5.13 -4.92
C LEU A 275 -18.63 -3.78 -5.48
N ILE A 276 -18.87 -2.83 -4.58
CA ILE A 276 -18.87 -1.41 -4.92
C ILE A 276 -17.86 -0.66 -4.09
N GLY A 277 -17.45 0.52 -4.57
CA GLY A 277 -16.63 1.45 -3.82
C GLY A 277 -16.87 2.88 -4.24
N VAL A 278 -16.73 3.78 -3.28
CA VAL A 278 -16.72 5.23 -3.47
C VAL A 278 -15.40 5.81 -3.01
N ARG A 279 -14.83 6.73 -3.77
CA ARG A 279 -13.61 7.43 -3.43
C ARG A 279 -13.70 8.88 -3.86
N VAL A 280 -13.18 9.78 -3.04
CA VAL A 280 -13.00 11.20 -3.33
C VAL A 280 -11.53 11.52 -3.54
N GLU A 281 -11.24 12.39 -4.49
CA GLU A 281 -9.89 12.79 -4.89
C GLU A 281 -9.80 14.31 -5.06
N LYS A 282 -8.57 14.83 -5.21
CA LYS A 282 -8.29 16.27 -5.24
C LYS A 282 -8.84 16.93 -3.98
N LEU A 283 -8.37 16.40 -2.85
CA LEU A 283 -8.68 16.89 -1.52
C LEU A 283 -8.08 18.29 -1.33
N VAL A 284 -8.78 19.16 -0.59
CA VAL A 284 -8.37 20.51 -0.26
C VAL A 284 -8.50 20.73 1.23
#